data_b7cbb5c6b591683738ea06a2eec3a5d5
#
_entry.id   b7cbb5c6b591683738ea06a2eec3a5d5
#
_cell.length_a   1.000
_cell.length_b   1.000
_cell.length_c   1.000
_cell.angle_alpha   90.00
_cell.angle_beta   90.00
_cell.angle_gamma   90.00
#
_symmetry.space_group_name_H-M   'P 1'
#
loop_
_entity.id
_entity.type
_entity.pdbx_description
1 polymer ?
#
loop_
_entity_poly.entity_id
_entity_poly.type
_entity_poly.pdbx_seq_one_letter_code
_entity_poly.pdbx_strand_id
1 'polypeptide(L)'
;TALKNAVRIGAKQYLIFGAGYDSFAYRQPEWASHIQIFELDRFILLQDKQRRLKSNQIAMPGNVYYLETDFAQKQWQKKIINHPAFDAAKNSFCSLLGLVYYLTKQEFVNLLLAISAFVPKGSSVVFDYPDENFFDVVPMQPVYVRRNRQY
;
A
#
# COMPACT_ATOMS: atom_id res chain seq x y z
N THR A 1 -5.01 -14.39 -9.74
CA THR A 1 -5.12 -13.36 -8.69
C THR A 1 -5.64 -12.06 -9.28
N ALA A 2 -6.25 -11.18 -8.45
CA ALA A 2 -6.77 -9.88 -8.89
C ALA A 2 -5.68 -9.02 -9.56
N LEU A 3 -4.48 -8.94 -8.97
CA LEU A 3 -3.35 -8.22 -9.55
C LEU A 3 -2.96 -8.76 -10.94
N LYS A 4 -2.86 -10.09 -11.10
CA LYS A 4 -2.52 -10.69 -12.41
C LYS A 4 -3.56 -10.33 -13.48
N ASN A 5 -4.84 -10.34 -13.11
CA ASN A 5 -5.90 -9.92 -14.02
C ASN A 5 -5.81 -8.42 -14.36
N ALA A 6 -5.55 -7.56 -13.37
CA ALA A 6 -5.36 -6.13 -13.60
C ALA A 6 -4.17 -5.86 -14.55
N VAL A 7 -3.05 -6.54 -14.37
CA VAL A 7 -1.88 -6.43 -15.26
C VAL A 7 -2.23 -6.90 -16.69
N ARG A 8 -2.97 -8.01 -16.82
CA ARG A 8 -3.40 -8.52 -18.13
C ARG A 8 -4.28 -7.53 -18.89
N ILE A 9 -5.10 -6.75 -18.19
CA ILE A 9 -5.98 -5.74 -18.81
C ILE A 9 -5.36 -4.33 -18.85
N GLY A 10 -4.06 -4.20 -18.54
CA GLY A 10 -3.30 -2.98 -18.81
C GLY A 10 -2.75 -2.22 -17.62
N ALA A 11 -2.90 -2.70 -16.37
CA ALA A 11 -2.23 -2.07 -15.23
C ALA A 11 -0.71 -2.14 -15.38
N LYS A 12 -0.04 -1.03 -15.16
CA LYS A 12 1.42 -0.87 -15.27
C LYS A 12 2.08 -0.52 -13.94
N GLN A 13 1.28 -0.26 -12.92
CA GLN A 13 1.72 0.17 -11.61
C GLN A 13 0.95 -0.59 -10.53
N TYR A 14 1.64 -0.98 -9.48
CA TYR A 14 1.06 -1.59 -8.29
C TYR A 14 1.41 -0.75 -7.08
N LEU A 15 0.39 -0.21 -6.42
CA LEU A 15 0.51 0.61 -5.24
C LEU A 15 0.05 -0.20 -4.03
N ILE A 16 0.94 -0.44 -3.08
CA ILE A 16 0.68 -1.20 -1.86
C ILE A 16 0.57 -0.22 -0.69
N PHE A 17 -0.64 0.08 -0.28
CA PHE A 17 -0.92 0.98 0.84
C PHE A 17 -0.87 0.22 2.16
N GLY A 18 -0.05 0.69 3.09
CA GLY A 18 0.23 -0.04 4.32
C GLY A 18 1.01 -1.33 4.05
N ALA A 19 2.10 -1.22 3.29
CA ALA A 19 2.85 -2.36 2.79
C ALA A 19 3.43 -3.26 3.88
N GLY A 20 3.70 -2.72 5.08
CA GLY A 20 4.20 -3.50 6.21
C GLY A 20 5.29 -4.48 5.80
N TYR A 21 5.06 -5.76 6.11
CA TYR A 21 5.95 -6.86 5.74
C TYR A 21 5.45 -7.66 4.53
N ASP A 22 4.60 -7.08 3.67
CA ASP A 22 4.24 -7.73 2.41
C ASP A 22 5.50 -8.13 1.64
N SER A 23 5.53 -9.35 1.14
CA SER A 23 6.71 -9.92 0.50
C SER A 23 6.56 -10.09 -1.02
N PHE A 24 5.43 -9.68 -1.60
CA PHE A 24 5.18 -9.87 -3.03
C PHE A 24 6.29 -9.29 -3.89
N ALA A 25 6.74 -8.09 -3.60
CA ALA A 25 7.76 -7.38 -4.37
C ALA A 25 9.10 -8.14 -4.47
N TYR A 26 9.43 -9.00 -3.49
CA TYR A 26 10.72 -9.73 -3.42
C TYR A 26 10.63 -11.16 -3.94
N ARG A 27 9.45 -11.63 -4.25
CA ARG A 27 9.16 -12.95 -4.84
C ARG A 27 8.21 -12.81 -6.02
N GLN A 28 8.26 -11.65 -6.67
CA GLN A 28 7.39 -11.35 -7.80
C GLN A 28 7.58 -12.37 -8.93
N PRO A 29 6.49 -12.85 -9.51
CA PRO A 29 6.56 -13.72 -10.68
C PRO A 29 7.03 -12.92 -11.91
N GLU A 30 7.52 -13.61 -12.92
CA GLU A 30 8.06 -13.01 -14.15
C GLU A 30 7.11 -11.97 -14.78
N TRP A 31 5.80 -12.25 -14.82
CA TRP A 31 4.82 -11.32 -15.39
C TRP A 31 4.72 -9.99 -14.62
N ALA A 32 5.20 -9.92 -13.38
CA ALA A 32 5.21 -8.68 -12.58
C ALA A 32 6.49 -7.86 -12.77
N SER A 33 7.52 -8.38 -13.43
CA SER A 33 8.78 -7.66 -13.68
C SER A 33 8.61 -6.40 -14.54
N HIS A 34 7.49 -6.29 -15.25
CA HIS A 34 7.18 -5.19 -16.16
C HIS A 34 6.34 -4.06 -15.54
N ILE A 35 5.91 -4.22 -14.30
CA ILE A 35 5.15 -3.20 -13.59
C ILE A 35 6.04 -2.48 -12.56
N GLN A 36 5.74 -1.22 -12.29
CA GLN A 36 6.37 -0.48 -11.20
C GLN A 36 5.62 -0.78 -9.89
N ILE A 37 6.33 -1.13 -8.83
CA ILE A 37 5.74 -1.48 -7.54
C ILE A 37 6.13 -0.41 -6.52
N PHE A 38 5.12 0.18 -5.89
CA PHE A 38 5.31 1.22 -4.88
C PHE A 38 4.80 0.71 -3.54
N GLU A 39 5.67 0.58 -2.58
CA GLU A 39 5.35 0.23 -1.20
C GLU A 39 5.24 1.50 -0.35
N LEU A 40 4.00 1.82 0.06
CA LEU A 40 3.68 2.99 0.86
C LEU A 40 3.45 2.58 2.32
N ASP A 41 4.24 3.10 3.23
CA ASP A 41 4.05 2.90 4.68
C ASP A 41 4.84 3.94 5.46
N ARG A 42 4.67 3.96 6.78
CA ARG A 42 5.44 4.82 7.67
C ARG A 42 6.91 4.45 7.64
N PHE A 43 7.76 5.46 7.80
CA PHE A 43 9.22 5.35 7.78
C PHE A 43 9.75 4.17 8.61
N ILE A 44 9.27 4.04 9.84
CA ILE A 44 9.77 3.02 10.78
C ILE A 44 9.53 1.59 10.26
N LEU A 45 8.40 1.34 9.60
CA LEU A 45 8.08 0.02 9.05
C LEU A 45 8.89 -0.27 7.79
N LEU A 46 9.02 0.71 6.90
CA LEU A 46 9.84 0.55 5.69
C LEU A 46 11.32 0.37 6.04
N GLN A 47 11.83 1.10 7.02
CA GLN A 47 13.21 0.96 7.48
C GLN A 47 13.48 -0.43 8.09
N ASP A 48 12.59 -0.92 8.96
CA ASP A 48 12.75 -2.25 9.55
C ASP A 48 12.68 -3.35 8.49
N LYS A 49 11.74 -3.23 7.54
CA LYS A 49 11.63 -4.14 6.40
C LYS A 49 12.93 -4.20 5.58
N GLN A 50 13.47 -3.04 5.20
CA GLN A 50 14.72 -2.96 4.45
C GLN A 50 15.89 -3.57 5.22
N ARG A 51 15.98 -3.31 6.53
CA ARG A 51 16.99 -3.91 7.41
C ARG A 51 16.91 -5.44 7.39
N ARG A 52 15.68 -6.01 7.50
CA ARG A 52 15.46 -7.46 7.47
C ARG A 52 15.80 -8.08 6.12
N LEU A 53 15.43 -7.43 5.02
CA LEU A 53 15.78 -7.88 3.68
C LEU A 53 17.29 -7.94 3.50
N LYS A 54 18.01 -6.88 3.92
CA LYS A 54 19.47 -6.81 3.87
C LYS A 54 20.13 -7.88 4.73
N SER A 55 19.66 -8.09 5.96
CA SER A 55 20.18 -9.12 6.87
C SER A 55 20.02 -10.53 6.34
N ASN A 56 18.97 -10.78 5.54
CA ASN A 56 18.73 -12.07 4.90
C ASN A 56 19.25 -12.14 3.46
N GLN A 57 20.05 -11.18 3.03
CA GLN A 57 20.66 -11.12 1.69
C GLN A 57 19.61 -11.15 0.56
N ILE A 58 18.42 -10.64 0.80
CA ILE A 58 17.35 -10.52 -0.20
C ILE A 58 17.54 -9.20 -0.94
N ALA A 59 17.83 -9.30 -2.24
CA ALA A 59 18.00 -8.13 -3.09
C ALA A 59 16.65 -7.43 -3.36
N MET A 60 16.67 -6.10 -3.40
CA MET A 60 15.53 -5.32 -3.84
C MET A 60 15.48 -5.30 -5.37
N PRO A 61 14.37 -5.71 -5.99
CA PRO A 61 14.21 -5.63 -7.43
C PRO A 61 14.22 -4.18 -7.92
N GLY A 62 14.73 -3.94 -9.13
CA GLY A 62 14.88 -2.60 -9.70
C GLY A 62 13.58 -1.85 -10.02
N ASN A 63 12.43 -2.54 -9.97
CA ASN A 63 11.10 -1.99 -10.21
C ASN A 63 10.31 -1.75 -8.90
N VAL A 64 10.96 -1.78 -7.73
CA VAL A 64 10.33 -1.60 -6.41
C VAL A 64 10.81 -0.29 -5.78
N TYR A 65 9.87 0.50 -5.28
CA TYR A 65 10.12 1.81 -4.68
C TYR A 65 9.45 1.89 -3.31
N TYR A 66 10.19 2.40 -2.31
CA TYR A 66 9.67 2.69 -0.98
C TYR A 66 9.24 4.15 -0.89
N LEU A 67 8.01 4.39 -0.49
CA LEU A 67 7.47 5.72 -0.27
C LEU A 67 7.02 5.87 1.18
N GLU A 68 7.83 6.54 1.96
CA GLU A 68 7.46 6.92 3.32
C GLU A 68 6.20 7.76 3.29
N THR A 69 5.13 7.25 3.88
CA THR A 69 3.81 7.86 3.81
C THR A 69 3.07 7.69 5.13
N ASP A 70 2.56 8.79 5.65
CA ASP A 70 1.60 8.81 6.73
C ASP A 70 0.26 9.29 6.15
N PHE A 71 -0.71 8.38 6.03
CA PHE A 71 -2.01 8.65 5.42
C PHE A 71 -2.88 9.62 6.24
N ALA A 72 -2.52 9.89 7.49
CA ALA A 72 -3.16 10.93 8.31
C ALA A 72 -2.69 12.35 7.96
N GLN A 73 -1.55 12.49 7.29
CA GLN A 73 -1.04 13.80 6.89
C GLN A 73 -1.75 14.33 5.65
N LYS A 74 -1.96 15.64 5.63
CA LYS A 74 -2.47 16.30 4.42
C LYS A 74 -1.46 16.18 3.28
N GLN A 75 -1.99 15.94 2.06
CA GLN A 75 -1.19 15.90 0.83
C GLN A 75 -0.15 14.74 0.78
N TRP A 76 -0.36 13.67 1.55
CA TRP A 76 0.49 12.48 1.52
C TRP A 76 0.69 11.93 0.09
N GLN A 77 -0.33 12.07 -0.76
CA GLN A 77 -0.31 11.61 -2.16
C GLN A 77 0.74 12.32 -3.01
N LYS A 78 1.23 13.49 -2.62
CA LYS A 78 2.29 14.19 -3.36
C LYS A 78 3.58 13.37 -3.44
N LYS A 79 3.85 12.53 -2.46
CA LYS A 79 5.06 11.68 -2.48
C LYS A 79 5.03 10.68 -3.64
N ILE A 80 3.87 10.13 -3.96
CA ILE A 80 3.76 9.24 -5.11
C ILE A 80 3.62 10.01 -6.43
N ILE A 81 2.78 11.03 -6.47
CA ILE A 81 2.54 11.82 -7.70
C ILE A 81 3.85 12.44 -8.22
N ASN A 82 4.73 12.88 -7.34
CA ASN A 82 6.01 13.49 -7.70
C ASN A 82 7.15 12.48 -7.87
N HIS A 83 6.90 11.19 -7.66
CA HIS A 83 7.94 10.18 -7.82
C HIS A 83 8.24 9.94 -9.31
N PRO A 84 9.51 10.00 -9.75
CA PRO A 84 9.87 9.95 -11.18
C PRO A 84 9.47 8.66 -11.89
N ALA A 85 9.29 7.55 -11.17
CA ALA A 85 8.84 6.28 -11.73
C ALA A 85 7.31 6.16 -11.79
N PHE A 86 6.55 7.08 -11.17
CA PHE A 86 5.09 7.07 -11.20
C PHE A 86 4.57 7.85 -12.40
N ASP A 87 3.62 7.28 -13.11
CA ASP A 87 2.97 7.90 -14.26
C ASP A 87 1.45 7.92 -14.05
N ALA A 88 0.90 9.11 -13.80
CA ALA A 88 -0.54 9.29 -13.55
C ALA A 88 -1.43 8.95 -14.76
N ALA A 89 -0.86 8.77 -15.94
CA ALA A 89 -1.59 8.34 -17.14
C ALA A 89 -1.70 6.80 -17.26
N LYS A 90 -0.93 6.06 -16.47
CA LYS A 90 -0.95 4.59 -16.51
C LYS A 90 -1.88 3.99 -15.48
N ASN A 91 -2.64 2.98 -15.89
CA ASN A 91 -3.53 2.26 -14.99
C ASN A 91 -2.75 1.63 -13.82
N SER A 92 -3.28 1.81 -12.64
CA SER A 92 -2.73 1.30 -11.39
C SER A 92 -3.63 0.23 -10.79
N PHE A 93 -3.01 -0.75 -10.14
CA PHE A 93 -3.68 -1.62 -9.20
C PHE A 93 -3.29 -1.17 -7.79
N CYS A 94 -4.27 -0.90 -6.94
CA CYS A 94 -4.07 -0.42 -5.58
C CYS A 94 -4.54 -1.48 -4.59
N SER A 95 -3.73 -1.85 -3.60
CA SER A 95 -4.13 -2.74 -2.52
C SER A 95 -4.05 -2.04 -1.17
N LEU A 96 -5.10 -2.22 -0.35
CA LEU A 96 -5.24 -1.71 1.02
C LEU A 96 -5.54 -2.89 1.94
N LEU A 97 -4.66 -3.90 1.95
CA LEU A 97 -4.86 -5.12 2.72
C LEU A 97 -4.31 -4.97 4.15
N GLY A 98 -5.11 -5.31 5.15
CA GLY A 98 -4.77 -5.15 6.56
C GLY A 98 -4.70 -3.69 7.02
N LEU A 99 -5.05 -2.72 6.19
CA LEU A 99 -4.98 -1.29 6.51
C LEU A 99 -6.30 -0.75 7.08
N VAL A 100 -7.42 -1.21 6.54
CA VAL A 100 -8.76 -0.68 6.88
C VAL A 100 -9.10 -0.80 8.36
N TYR A 101 -8.57 -1.82 9.03
CA TYR A 101 -8.75 -2.05 10.48
C TYR A 101 -8.21 -0.92 11.38
N TYR A 102 -7.32 -0.08 10.85
CA TYR A 102 -6.70 1.03 11.58
C TYR A 102 -7.31 2.39 11.25
N LEU A 103 -8.32 2.41 10.38
CA LEU A 103 -8.97 3.62 9.88
C LEU A 103 -10.40 3.72 10.38
N THR A 104 -10.84 4.91 10.68
CA THR A 104 -12.26 5.20 10.78
C THR A 104 -12.90 5.14 9.40
N LYS A 105 -14.24 4.97 9.36
CA LYS A 105 -14.99 5.00 8.10
C LYS A 105 -14.69 6.25 7.27
N GLN A 106 -14.61 7.42 7.92
CA GLN A 106 -14.34 8.68 7.25
C GLN A 106 -12.91 8.73 6.68
N GLU A 107 -11.91 8.27 7.44
CA GLU A 107 -10.53 8.18 6.97
C GLU A 107 -10.39 7.24 5.78
N PHE A 108 -11.08 6.10 5.81
CA PHE A 108 -11.10 5.16 4.69
C PHE A 108 -11.73 5.77 3.43
N VAL A 109 -12.88 6.43 3.57
CA VAL A 109 -13.52 7.14 2.44
C VAL A 109 -12.60 8.22 1.88
N ASN A 110 -11.99 9.02 2.74
CA ASN A 110 -11.04 10.07 2.33
C ASN A 110 -9.82 9.49 1.60
N LEU A 111 -9.32 8.32 2.05
CA LEU A 111 -8.21 7.63 1.40
C LEU A 111 -8.60 7.16 -0.01
N LEU A 112 -9.77 6.55 -0.17
CA LEU A 112 -10.28 6.13 -1.48
C LEU A 112 -10.49 7.32 -2.43
N LEU A 113 -11.05 8.42 -1.94
CA LEU A 113 -11.22 9.65 -2.72
C LEU A 113 -9.86 10.23 -3.15
N ALA A 114 -8.88 10.26 -2.25
CA ALA A 114 -7.54 10.73 -2.57
C ALA A 114 -6.88 9.85 -3.64
N ILE A 115 -7.00 8.52 -3.55
CA ILE A 115 -6.48 7.59 -4.57
C ILE A 115 -7.16 7.85 -5.92
N SER A 116 -8.49 7.93 -5.94
CA SER A 116 -9.25 8.15 -7.17
C SER A 116 -8.92 9.46 -7.88
N ALA A 117 -8.36 10.44 -7.15
CA ALA A 117 -7.99 11.73 -7.71
C ALA A 117 -6.68 11.71 -8.53
N PHE A 118 -5.79 10.71 -8.31
CA PHE A 118 -4.51 10.66 -9.01
C PHE A 118 -4.28 9.42 -9.86
N VAL A 119 -5.14 8.40 -9.78
CA VAL A 119 -5.09 7.24 -10.68
C VAL A 119 -6.12 7.39 -11.81
N PRO A 120 -5.82 6.99 -13.06
CA PRO A 120 -6.74 7.15 -14.17
C PRO A 120 -7.90 6.16 -14.12
N LYS A 121 -8.96 6.44 -14.90
CA LYS A 121 -10.06 5.49 -15.14
C LYS A 121 -9.50 4.19 -15.70
N GLY A 122 -10.01 3.05 -15.20
CA GLY A 122 -9.50 1.71 -15.54
C GLY A 122 -8.51 1.17 -14.50
N SER A 123 -8.12 1.99 -13.52
CA SER A 123 -7.40 1.51 -12.33
C SER A 123 -8.32 0.71 -11.41
N SER A 124 -7.73 -0.18 -10.60
CA SER A 124 -8.45 -1.07 -9.69
C SER A 124 -7.99 -0.86 -8.25
N VAL A 125 -8.92 -0.96 -7.31
CA VAL A 125 -8.63 -0.96 -5.88
C VAL A 125 -9.15 -2.26 -5.27
N VAL A 126 -8.35 -2.90 -4.43
CA VAL A 126 -8.75 -4.03 -3.60
C VAL A 126 -8.47 -3.72 -2.14
N PHE A 127 -9.39 -4.07 -1.28
CA PHE A 127 -9.24 -3.94 0.17
C PHE A 127 -9.96 -5.09 0.87
N ASP A 128 -9.52 -5.39 2.08
CA ASP A 128 -10.23 -6.25 3.03
C ASP A 128 -10.98 -5.38 4.04
N TYR A 129 -12.03 -5.94 4.60
CA TYR A 129 -12.79 -5.31 5.67
C TYR A 129 -13.29 -6.40 6.64
N PRO A 130 -13.41 -6.08 7.94
CA PRO A 130 -13.97 -7.03 8.89
C PRO A 130 -15.46 -7.26 8.60
N ASP A 131 -15.90 -8.51 8.73
CA ASP A 131 -17.31 -8.86 8.78
C ASP A 131 -17.95 -8.25 10.04
N GLU A 132 -19.25 -7.94 9.98
CA GLU A 132 -20.00 -7.41 11.12
C GLU A 132 -19.90 -8.31 12.36
N ASN A 133 -19.80 -9.63 12.19
CA ASN A 133 -19.63 -10.60 13.25
C ASN A 133 -18.18 -10.76 13.76
N PHE A 134 -17.20 -10.17 13.07
CA PHE A 134 -15.79 -10.30 13.44
C PHE A 134 -15.51 -9.76 14.86
N PHE A 135 -16.16 -8.67 15.22
CA PHE A 135 -16.00 -8.04 16.53
C PHE A 135 -16.71 -8.78 17.65
N ASP A 136 -17.69 -9.64 17.34
CA ASP A 136 -18.42 -10.47 18.31
C ASP A 136 -17.63 -11.75 18.67
N VAL A 137 -16.76 -12.22 17.77
CA VAL A 137 -16.01 -13.48 17.90
C VAL A 137 -14.61 -13.27 18.47
N VAL A 138 -14.02 -12.11 18.22
CA VAL A 138 -12.68 -11.75 18.73
C VAL A 138 -12.84 -10.68 19.80
N PRO A 139 -12.69 -10.98 21.09
CA PRO A 139 -12.63 -9.95 22.11
C PRO A 139 -11.46 -9.02 21.75
N MET A 140 -11.80 -7.82 21.28
CA MET A 140 -10.82 -6.79 21.00
C MET A 140 -10.05 -6.50 22.28
N GLN A 141 -8.87 -7.04 22.41
CA GLN A 141 -7.88 -6.41 23.25
C GLN A 141 -7.66 -5.01 22.65
N PRO A 142 -7.83 -3.94 23.44
CA PRO A 142 -7.57 -2.61 22.93
C PRO A 142 -6.12 -2.62 22.42
N VAL A 143 -5.94 -2.61 21.12
CA VAL A 143 -4.65 -2.29 20.53
C VAL A 143 -4.45 -0.83 20.90
N TYR A 144 -3.71 -0.61 21.97
CA TYR A 144 -3.26 0.71 22.35
C TYR A 144 -2.36 1.20 21.22
N VAL A 145 -2.95 1.85 20.23
CA VAL A 145 -2.23 2.75 19.36
C VAL A 145 -1.78 3.88 20.26
N ARG A 146 -0.59 3.77 20.82
CA ARG A 146 0.06 4.91 21.45
C ARG A 146 0.17 5.97 20.36
N ARG A 147 -0.77 6.88 20.35
CA ARG A 147 -0.59 8.19 19.73
C ARG A 147 0.52 8.87 20.54
N ASN A 148 1.75 8.64 20.15
CA ASN A 148 2.83 9.52 20.57
C ASN A 148 2.55 10.89 19.94
N ARG A 149 1.69 11.66 20.63
CA ARG A 149 1.79 13.12 20.57
C ARG A 149 2.98 13.47 21.43
N GLN A 150 4.12 13.74 20.80
CA GLN A 150 5.13 14.60 21.41
C GLN A 150 5.95 15.25 20.31
N TYR A 151 5.74 16.55 20.25
CA TYR A 151 6.56 17.72 19.86
C TYR A 151 6.89 17.90 18.41
#